data_48390bdae42e784b35c114d4699d2daf
#
_entry.id   48390bdae42e784b35c114d4699d2daf
#
_cell.length_a   1.000
_cell.length_b   1.000
_cell.length_c   1.000
_cell.angle_alpha   90.00
_cell.angle_beta   90.00
_cell.angle_gamma   90.00
#
_symmetry.space_group_name_H-M   'P 1'
#
loop_
_entity.id
_entity.type
_entity.pdbx_description
1 polymer ?
#
loop_
_entity_poly.entity_id
_entity_poly.type
_entity_poly.pdbx_seq_one_letter_code
_entity_poly.pdbx_strand_id
1 'polypeptide(L)'
;MTQLSQYYVPGLHVEDHVVQVPLHWNWAAGAAQPDASSFAGEHIDLFYRLVSSAQNVHADLPLLLFLQGGPGGMGPRPMSAQSIPWLSEAVKHFRVVLIDQRGTGRSSRVDSSLIRRRGQNARETADFLKNFLADSIIRDCEFLRTTVFNSAQWVTLGQSYGGFLTMAYVSLFPASIAASFVTGGIPHIPMNAREVYEHTVPRMMAKTKEYYGLYPDDEAVVGRIADFLSSEKVLLPNGDPASVRRLQMLGGDFGMKPSFERMHWTVDTAFNGEYLSDGFLMELFSSTTSYGSELYWVLQEFIYANKEIEPINWAANDVLRSTKQFDESSRPLMLIGEAALPEIFDEDSALRAFRPAMDELMSDTQWGTVYDEDQLARNDIPIHAAVYFDDMYVDSGLQLDTLSRVGNSHAWVTNEFEHDGARMGAVFEHLYAEALSRGHLEKLFLK
;
A
#
# COMPACT_ATOMS: atom_id res chain seq x y z
N MET A 1 -13.23 -23.71 1.40
CA MET A 1 -12.11 -23.42 0.48
C MET A 1 -12.36 -24.17 -0.83
N THR A 2 -12.16 -23.50 -1.97
CA THR A 2 -12.28 -24.07 -3.31
C THR A 2 -11.02 -23.75 -4.10
N GLN A 3 -10.35 -24.80 -4.61
CA GLN A 3 -9.30 -24.62 -5.61
C GLN A 3 -9.96 -24.31 -6.95
N LEU A 4 -9.57 -23.19 -7.57
CA LEU A 4 -10.14 -22.73 -8.83
C LEU A 4 -9.36 -23.25 -10.03
N SER A 5 -8.03 -23.23 -9.94
CA SER A 5 -7.12 -23.67 -10.99
C SER A 5 -5.72 -23.96 -10.44
N GLN A 6 -4.95 -24.69 -11.24
CA GLN A 6 -3.50 -24.82 -11.05
C GLN A 6 -2.82 -24.79 -12.42
N TYR A 7 -1.66 -24.17 -12.49
CA TYR A 7 -0.94 -24.00 -13.75
C TYR A 7 0.53 -23.66 -13.50
N TYR A 8 1.31 -23.65 -14.55
CA TYR A 8 2.70 -23.23 -14.54
C TYR A 8 2.86 -21.90 -15.29
N VAL A 9 3.64 -21.02 -14.72
CA VAL A 9 4.33 -19.95 -15.44
C VAL A 9 5.84 -20.25 -15.41
N PRO A 10 6.67 -19.67 -16.28
CA PRO A 10 8.09 -20.05 -16.33
C PRO A 10 8.77 -20.06 -14.95
N GLY A 11 9.16 -21.26 -14.50
CA GLY A 11 9.87 -21.50 -13.24
C GLY A 11 8.99 -21.59 -11.99
N LEU A 12 7.68 -21.35 -12.08
CA LEU A 12 6.75 -21.41 -10.94
C LEU A 12 5.57 -22.33 -11.20
N HIS A 13 5.12 -23.04 -10.17
CA HIS A 13 3.81 -23.66 -10.06
C HIS A 13 2.90 -22.73 -9.25
N VAL A 14 1.68 -22.52 -9.72
CA VAL A 14 0.70 -21.60 -9.15
C VAL A 14 -0.62 -22.32 -8.94
N GLU A 15 -1.19 -22.18 -7.76
CA GLU A 15 -2.52 -22.67 -7.42
C GLU A 15 -3.40 -21.46 -7.04
N ASP A 16 -4.54 -21.32 -7.72
CA ASP A 16 -5.55 -20.30 -7.43
C ASP A 16 -6.61 -20.88 -6.50
N HIS A 17 -6.91 -20.16 -5.43
CA HIS A 17 -7.89 -20.56 -4.43
C HIS A 17 -8.82 -19.41 -4.05
N VAL A 18 -10.03 -19.78 -3.56
CA VAL A 18 -10.97 -18.86 -2.95
C VAL A 18 -11.53 -19.46 -1.66
N VAL A 19 -11.73 -18.60 -0.68
CA VAL A 19 -12.42 -18.93 0.58
C VAL A 19 -13.40 -17.81 0.92
N GLN A 20 -14.53 -18.18 1.53
CA GLN A 20 -15.49 -17.21 2.05
C GLN A 20 -15.05 -16.74 3.43
N VAL A 21 -15.01 -15.43 3.63
CA VAL A 21 -14.72 -14.79 4.91
C VAL A 21 -15.84 -13.83 5.29
N PRO A 22 -16.10 -13.59 6.57
CA PRO A 22 -17.05 -12.56 7.00
C PRO A 22 -16.65 -11.17 6.48
N LEU A 23 -17.60 -10.38 6.08
CA LEU A 23 -17.35 -8.95 5.82
C LEU A 23 -16.88 -8.26 7.11
N HIS A 24 -17.59 -8.53 8.22
CA HIS A 24 -17.27 -7.97 9.53
C HIS A 24 -16.74 -9.05 10.47
N TRP A 25 -15.51 -8.85 10.97
CA TRP A 25 -14.89 -9.74 11.94
C TRP A 25 -15.20 -9.34 13.38
N ASN A 26 -15.73 -10.28 14.16
CA ASN A 26 -15.71 -10.22 15.62
C ASN A 26 -14.68 -11.25 16.12
N TRP A 27 -13.41 -10.84 16.16
CA TRP A 27 -12.29 -11.70 16.55
C TRP A 27 -11.33 -10.91 17.43
N ALA A 28 -11.28 -11.25 18.70
CA ALA A 28 -10.40 -10.58 19.65
C ALA A 28 -8.92 -10.91 19.36
N ALA A 29 -8.05 -9.95 19.60
CA ALA A 29 -6.61 -10.13 19.49
C ALA A 29 -6.14 -11.32 20.34
N GLY A 30 -5.27 -12.17 19.80
CA GLY A 30 -4.73 -13.35 20.45
C GLY A 30 -5.72 -14.51 20.67
N ALA A 31 -7.00 -14.36 20.36
CA ALA A 31 -7.96 -15.45 20.48
C ALA A 31 -7.72 -16.52 19.41
N ALA A 32 -7.83 -17.80 19.80
CA ALA A 32 -7.57 -18.92 18.89
C ALA A 32 -8.60 -19.04 17.76
N GLN A 33 -9.82 -18.52 17.96
CA GLN A 33 -10.93 -18.61 17.01
C GLN A 33 -11.75 -17.31 17.03
N PRO A 34 -12.36 -16.93 15.90
CA PRO A 34 -13.33 -15.83 15.86
C PRO A 34 -14.59 -16.17 16.66
N ASP A 35 -15.29 -15.13 17.11
CA ASP A 35 -16.63 -15.31 17.67
C ASP A 35 -17.61 -15.81 16.57
N ALA A 36 -18.53 -16.69 16.95
CA ALA A 36 -19.52 -17.27 16.03
C ALA A 36 -20.39 -16.19 15.34
N SER A 37 -20.59 -15.03 15.97
CA SER A 37 -21.33 -13.90 15.39
C SER A 37 -20.67 -13.34 14.13
N SER A 38 -19.35 -13.54 13.93
CA SER A 38 -18.66 -13.17 12.70
C SER A 38 -19.32 -13.81 11.47
N PHE A 39 -19.84 -15.03 11.60
CA PHE A 39 -20.40 -15.80 10.49
C PHE A 39 -21.91 -15.60 10.28
N ALA A 40 -22.56 -14.74 11.08
CA ALA A 40 -23.98 -14.48 10.96
C ALA A 40 -24.36 -13.42 9.90
N GLY A 41 -23.37 -12.64 9.41
CA GLY A 41 -23.57 -11.50 8.51
C GLY A 41 -23.21 -11.78 7.04
N GLU A 42 -22.95 -10.69 6.32
CA GLU A 42 -22.47 -10.72 4.94
C GLU A 42 -21.09 -11.38 4.84
N HIS A 43 -20.91 -12.19 3.79
CA HIS A 43 -19.62 -12.82 3.48
C HIS A 43 -19.10 -12.30 2.15
N ILE A 44 -17.78 -12.30 2.03
CA ILE A 44 -17.06 -11.90 0.83
C ILE A 44 -16.08 -13.00 0.42
N ASP A 45 -15.73 -13.03 -0.87
CA ASP A 45 -14.67 -13.89 -1.36
C ASP A 45 -13.31 -13.32 -0.98
N LEU A 46 -12.46 -14.16 -0.42
CA LEU A 46 -11.03 -13.91 -0.28
C LEU A 46 -10.28 -14.84 -1.23
N PHE A 47 -9.61 -14.24 -2.20
CA PHE A 47 -8.79 -14.94 -3.18
C PHE A 47 -7.33 -14.93 -2.77
N TYR A 48 -6.66 -16.09 -2.94
CA TYR A 48 -5.20 -16.18 -2.77
C TYR A 48 -4.57 -17.14 -3.75
N ARG A 49 -3.28 -16.97 -3.98
CA ARG A 49 -2.41 -17.89 -4.71
C ARG A 49 -1.42 -18.57 -3.78
N LEU A 50 -1.24 -19.87 -3.96
CA LEU A 50 -0.09 -20.58 -3.45
C LEU A 50 0.91 -20.74 -4.58
N VAL A 51 2.13 -20.19 -4.39
CA VAL A 51 3.19 -20.18 -5.39
C VAL A 51 4.38 -20.98 -4.88
N SER A 52 4.88 -21.89 -5.68
CA SER A 52 6.08 -22.68 -5.39
C SER A 52 7.03 -22.63 -6.59
N SER A 53 8.32 -22.83 -6.35
CA SER A 53 9.25 -23.17 -7.44
C SER A 53 8.76 -24.43 -8.14
N ALA A 54 8.79 -24.47 -9.47
CA ALA A 54 8.41 -25.64 -10.25
C ALA A 54 9.19 -26.92 -9.87
N GLN A 55 10.38 -26.77 -9.28
CA GLN A 55 11.21 -27.88 -8.80
C GLN A 55 10.79 -28.37 -7.41
N ASN A 56 10.12 -27.52 -6.61
CA ASN A 56 9.80 -27.77 -5.21
C ASN A 56 8.30 -27.95 -4.94
N VAL A 57 7.51 -28.29 -5.96
CA VAL A 57 6.03 -28.42 -5.83
C VAL A 57 5.60 -29.37 -4.72
N HIS A 58 6.39 -30.44 -4.49
CA HIS A 58 6.10 -31.46 -3.48
C HIS A 58 6.97 -31.32 -2.22
N ALA A 59 7.80 -30.28 -2.14
CA ALA A 59 8.64 -30.05 -0.96
C ALA A 59 7.81 -29.47 0.19
N ASP A 60 8.02 -30.00 1.39
CA ASP A 60 7.40 -29.48 2.62
C ASP A 60 8.17 -28.27 3.13
N LEU A 61 8.11 -27.17 2.39
CA LEU A 61 8.72 -25.92 2.74
C LEU A 61 7.80 -25.07 3.64
N PRO A 62 8.38 -24.27 4.56
CA PRO A 62 7.59 -23.34 5.36
C PRO A 62 6.83 -22.33 4.49
N LEU A 63 5.84 -21.67 5.09
CA LEU A 63 4.96 -20.73 4.41
C LEU A 63 5.46 -19.30 4.58
N LEU A 64 5.57 -18.56 3.49
CA LEU A 64 5.77 -17.12 3.50
C LEU A 64 4.47 -16.44 3.03
N LEU A 65 3.89 -15.62 3.89
CA LEU A 65 2.76 -14.76 3.56
C LEU A 65 3.29 -13.41 3.06
N PHE A 66 3.01 -13.09 1.80
CA PHE A 66 3.31 -11.76 1.26
C PHE A 66 2.15 -10.81 1.51
N LEU A 67 2.43 -9.70 2.19
CA LEU A 67 1.51 -8.62 2.48
C LEU A 67 1.80 -7.45 1.53
N GLN A 68 0.88 -7.24 0.59
CA GLN A 68 1.01 -6.22 -0.45
C GLN A 68 0.85 -4.82 0.14
N GLY A 69 1.56 -3.86 -0.44
CA GLY A 69 1.41 -2.43 -0.18
C GLY A 69 0.13 -1.83 -0.77
N GLY A 70 0.07 -0.56 -0.77
CA GLY A 70 -1.09 0.27 -1.12
C GLY A 70 -1.33 1.30 -0.03
N PRO A 71 -2.52 1.40 0.57
CA PRO A 71 -3.58 0.37 0.80
C PRO A 71 -4.33 -0.07 -0.47
N GLY A 72 -5.20 -1.06 -0.34
CA GLY A 72 -6.04 -1.52 -1.47
C GLY A 72 -5.27 -2.21 -2.60
N GLY A 73 -4.09 -2.74 -2.32
CA GLY A 73 -3.26 -3.46 -3.28
C GLY A 73 -3.65 -4.94 -3.41
N MET A 74 -3.81 -5.43 -4.64
CA MET A 74 -3.94 -6.86 -4.91
C MET A 74 -2.57 -7.54 -4.92
N GLY A 75 -2.54 -8.84 -4.61
CA GLY A 75 -1.31 -9.64 -4.66
C GLY A 75 -0.63 -9.62 -6.02
N PRO A 76 0.68 -9.81 -6.10
CA PRO A 76 1.42 -9.82 -7.37
C PRO A 76 0.92 -10.86 -8.36
N ARG A 77 1.14 -10.59 -9.65
CA ARG A 77 0.86 -11.50 -10.79
C ARG A 77 2.18 -11.89 -11.46
N PRO A 78 2.93 -12.86 -10.90
CA PRO A 78 4.23 -13.20 -11.45
C PRO A 78 4.12 -13.76 -12.86
N MET A 79 4.93 -13.25 -13.79
CA MET A 79 5.04 -13.76 -15.16
C MET A 79 6.08 -14.87 -15.27
N SER A 80 7.02 -14.90 -14.34
CA SER A 80 8.05 -15.96 -14.21
C SER A 80 8.65 -15.90 -12.81
N ALA A 81 9.47 -16.89 -12.45
CA ALA A 81 10.22 -16.89 -11.20
C ALA A 81 11.14 -15.67 -11.07
N GLN A 82 11.64 -15.13 -12.18
CA GLN A 82 12.57 -13.99 -12.22
C GLN A 82 11.88 -12.63 -12.39
N SER A 83 10.55 -12.60 -12.62
CA SER A 83 9.85 -11.34 -12.90
C SER A 83 9.71 -10.42 -11.68
N ILE A 84 9.93 -10.95 -10.48
CA ILE A 84 9.83 -10.20 -9.22
C ILE A 84 11.03 -10.62 -8.34
N PRO A 85 12.00 -9.73 -8.09
CA PRO A 85 13.24 -10.07 -7.38
C PRO A 85 13.05 -10.77 -6.04
N TRP A 86 12.22 -10.22 -5.14
CA TRP A 86 11.99 -10.85 -3.84
C TRP A 86 11.32 -12.23 -3.95
N LEU A 87 10.41 -12.45 -4.92
CA LEU A 87 9.75 -13.74 -5.13
C LEU A 87 10.73 -14.79 -5.64
N SER A 88 11.65 -14.37 -6.54
CA SER A 88 12.74 -15.23 -7.05
C SER A 88 13.57 -15.82 -5.93
N GLU A 89 13.83 -15.05 -4.89
CA GLU A 89 14.55 -15.54 -3.70
C GLU A 89 13.64 -16.37 -2.80
N ALA A 90 12.44 -15.86 -2.50
CA ALA A 90 11.52 -16.48 -1.55
C ALA A 90 11.14 -17.91 -1.93
N VAL A 91 10.89 -18.20 -3.22
CA VAL A 91 10.48 -19.56 -3.67
C VAL A 91 11.58 -20.61 -3.59
N LYS A 92 12.83 -20.22 -3.29
CA LYS A 92 13.92 -21.16 -2.99
C LYS A 92 13.73 -21.79 -1.60
N HIS A 93 13.11 -21.05 -0.66
CA HIS A 93 13.06 -21.36 0.76
C HIS A 93 11.65 -21.61 1.28
N PHE A 94 10.63 -21.10 0.59
CA PHE A 94 9.24 -21.06 1.04
C PHE A 94 8.25 -21.46 -0.06
N ARG A 95 7.09 -21.92 0.37
CA ARG A 95 5.86 -21.81 -0.41
C ARG A 95 5.25 -20.45 -0.11
N VAL A 96 4.98 -19.66 -1.15
CA VAL A 96 4.58 -18.25 -1.00
C VAL A 96 3.08 -18.11 -1.18
N VAL A 97 2.42 -17.50 -0.20
CA VAL A 97 0.99 -17.17 -0.24
C VAL A 97 0.84 -15.71 -0.65
N LEU A 98 0.22 -15.48 -1.81
CA LEU A 98 -0.10 -14.16 -2.37
C LEU A 98 -1.60 -13.92 -2.23
N ILE A 99 -2.00 -13.03 -1.35
CA ILE A 99 -3.42 -12.70 -1.12
C ILE A 99 -3.79 -11.49 -1.97
N ASP A 100 -4.94 -11.54 -2.66
CA ASP A 100 -5.64 -10.32 -3.00
C ASP A 100 -6.34 -9.85 -1.72
N GLN A 101 -5.91 -8.74 -1.14
CA GLN A 101 -6.54 -8.19 0.06
C GLN A 101 -8.04 -8.01 -0.18
N ARG A 102 -8.86 -8.16 0.87
CA ARG A 102 -10.31 -7.94 0.77
C ARG A 102 -10.63 -6.64 0.01
N GLY A 103 -11.61 -6.70 -0.86
CA GLY A 103 -12.00 -5.57 -1.71
C GLY A 103 -11.12 -5.33 -2.94
N THR A 104 -10.09 -6.15 -3.19
CA THR A 104 -9.17 -5.98 -4.30
C THR A 104 -9.12 -7.18 -5.24
N GLY A 105 -8.65 -6.99 -6.46
CA GLY A 105 -8.40 -8.05 -7.41
C GLY A 105 -9.58 -8.99 -7.60
N ARG A 106 -9.40 -10.26 -7.21
CA ARG A 106 -10.43 -11.31 -7.23
C ARG A 106 -11.13 -11.52 -5.87
N SER A 107 -10.81 -10.70 -4.86
CA SER A 107 -11.38 -10.77 -3.51
C SER A 107 -12.55 -9.80 -3.35
N SER A 108 -13.73 -10.16 -3.92
CA SER A 108 -14.97 -9.35 -3.85
C SER A 108 -14.69 -7.86 -3.99
N ARG A 109 -14.17 -7.49 -5.16
CA ARG A 109 -13.61 -6.16 -5.44
C ARG A 109 -14.59 -5.03 -5.12
N VAL A 110 -14.10 -3.98 -4.46
CA VAL A 110 -14.80 -2.74 -4.19
C VAL A 110 -14.41 -1.70 -5.25
N ASP A 111 -15.36 -1.31 -6.06
CA ASP A 111 -15.25 -0.27 -7.09
C ASP A 111 -16.42 0.71 -7.02
N SER A 112 -16.37 1.78 -7.78
CA SER A 112 -17.43 2.78 -7.81
C SER A 112 -18.77 2.22 -8.31
N SER A 113 -18.74 1.15 -9.13
CA SER A 113 -19.96 0.46 -9.58
C SER A 113 -20.62 -0.31 -8.44
N LEU A 114 -19.82 -0.99 -7.59
CA LEU A 114 -20.35 -1.66 -6.40
C LEU A 114 -20.99 -0.65 -5.44
N ILE A 115 -20.32 0.48 -5.16
CA ILE A 115 -20.87 1.53 -4.27
C ILE A 115 -22.20 2.04 -4.78
N ARG A 116 -22.32 2.35 -6.08
CA ARG A 116 -23.60 2.77 -6.69
C ARG A 116 -24.67 1.67 -6.58
N ARG A 117 -24.33 0.40 -6.80
CA ARG A 117 -25.28 -0.72 -6.70
C ARG A 117 -25.76 -1.00 -5.28
N ARG A 118 -24.90 -0.79 -4.28
CA ARG A 118 -25.29 -0.94 -2.86
C ARG A 118 -26.36 0.09 -2.47
N GLY A 119 -26.34 1.28 -3.07
CA GLY A 119 -27.36 2.32 -2.85
C GLY A 119 -27.46 2.80 -1.40
N GLN A 120 -26.38 2.63 -0.64
CA GLN A 120 -26.29 3.02 0.77
C GLN A 120 -26.11 4.54 0.89
N ASN A 121 -26.54 5.11 2.02
CA ASN A 121 -26.22 6.50 2.34
C ASN A 121 -24.73 6.68 2.68
N ALA A 122 -24.28 7.92 2.91
CA ALA A 122 -22.88 8.23 3.18
C ALA A 122 -22.34 7.49 4.40
N ARG A 123 -23.08 7.50 5.53
CA ARG A 123 -22.67 6.82 6.78
C ARG A 123 -22.61 5.31 6.60
N GLU A 124 -23.60 4.69 6.00
CA GLU A 124 -23.62 3.25 5.74
C GLU A 124 -22.48 2.82 4.82
N THR A 125 -22.14 3.65 3.82
CA THR A 125 -20.99 3.40 2.94
C THR A 125 -19.67 3.57 3.69
N ALA A 126 -19.54 4.55 4.56
CA ALA A 126 -18.37 4.73 5.42
C ALA A 126 -18.16 3.52 6.35
N ASP A 127 -19.21 3.05 7.00
CA ASP A 127 -19.16 1.87 7.87
C ASP A 127 -18.81 0.59 7.08
N PHE A 128 -19.30 0.47 5.84
CA PHE A 128 -18.89 -0.60 4.94
C PHE A 128 -17.38 -0.54 4.62
N LEU A 129 -16.86 0.65 4.27
CA LEU A 129 -15.46 0.83 3.90
C LEU A 129 -14.47 0.56 5.04
N LYS A 130 -14.84 0.81 6.29
CA LYS A 130 -14.03 0.46 7.47
C LYS A 130 -13.66 -1.03 7.54
N ASN A 131 -14.45 -1.91 6.94
CA ASN A 131 -14.16 -3.35 6.92
C ASN A 131 -12.98 -3.74 6.00
N PHE A 132 -12.35 -2.80 5.29
CA PHE A 132 -11.25 -3.06 4.36
C PHE A 132 -9.88 -2.57 4.87
N LEU A 133 -9.78 -2.22 6.16
CA LEU A 133 -8.57 -1.78 6.84
C LEU A 133 -7.75 -2.95 7.43
N ALA A 134 -6.59 -2.61 7.98
CA ALA A 134 -5.58 -3.55 8.44
C ALA A 134 -6.10 -4.61 9.41
N ASP A 135 -6.93 -4.22 10.36
CA ASP A 135 -7.49 -5.12 11.37
C ASP A 135 -8.30 -6.28 10.78
N SER A 136 -9.07 -6.00 9.73
CA SER A 136 -9.86 -7.00 9.02
C SER A 136 -9.01 -7.83 8.05
N ILE A 137 -8.03 -7.20 7.36
CA ILE A 137 -7.09 -7.91 6.48
C ILE A 137 -6.29 -8.95 7.27
N ILE A 138 -5.81 -8.59 8.46
CA ILE A 138 -5.04 -9.51 9.30
C ILE A 138 -5.90 -10.66 9.82
N ARG A 139 -7.17 -10.42 10.12
CA ARG A 139 -8.10 -11.49 10.51
C ARG A 139 -8.40 -12.44 9.34
N ASP A 140 -8.44 -11.96 8.11
CA ASP A 140 -8.50 -12.82 6.92
C ASP A 140 -7.26 -13.73 6.82
N CYS A 141 -6.08 -13.17 7.04
CA CYS A 141 -4.83 -13.93 7.03
C CYS A 141 -4.82 -14.99 8.13
N GLU A 142 -5.25 -14.63 9.34
CA GLU A 142 -5.33 -15.56 10.47
C GLU A 142 -6.37 -16.65 10.22
N PHE A 143 -7.50 -16.32 9.60
CA PHE A 143 -8.50 -17.30 9.20
C PHE A 143 -7.95 -18.29 8.16
N LEU A 144 -7.24 -17.81 7.14
CA LEU A 144 -6.54 -18.69 6.19
C LEU A 144 -5.55 -19.60 6.89
N ARG A 145 -4.72 -19.06 7.79
CA ARG A 145 -3.72 -19.81 8.52
C ARG A 145 -4.32 -20.96 9.29
N THR A 146 -5.40 -20.68 10.03
CA THR A 146 -6.03 -21.67 10.93
C THR A 146 -6.87 -22.70 10.18
N THR A 147 -7.57 -22.29 9.12
CA THR A 147 -8.55 -23.16 8.43
C THR A 147 -7.97 -23.88 7.22
N VAL A 148 -6.96 -23.32 6.57
CA VAL A 148 -6.39 -23.86 5.32
C VAL A 148 -5.01 -24.46 5.54
N PHE A 149 -4.18 -23.80 6.34
CA PHE A 149 -2.77 -24.15 6.52
C PHE A 149 -2.46 -24.79 7.89
N ASN A 150 -3.46 -25.47 8.48
CA ASN A 150 -3.33 -26.27 9.70
C ASN A 150 -2.66 -25.53 10.85
N SER A 151 -2.92 -24.24 10.99
CA SER A 151 -2.33 -23.38 12.02
C SER A 151 -0.79 -23.29 11.96
N ALA A 152 -0.16 -23.57 10.81
CA ALA A 152 1.27 -23.37 10.64
C ALA A 152 1.64 -21.91 10.88
N GLN A 153 2.80 -21.65 11.49
CA GLN A 153 3.28 -20.28 11.63
C GLN A 153 3.68 -19.71 10.27
N TRP A 154 3.41 -18.42 10.08
CA TRP A 154 3.86 -17.67 8.93
C TRP A 154 5.31 -17.18 9.09
N VAL A 155 6.04 -17.09 7.99
CA VAL A 155 7.00 -16.01 7.78
C VAL A 155 6.28 -14.94 7.00
N THR A 156 6.35 -13.68 7.41
CA THR A 156 5.72 -12.57 6.68
C THR A 156 6.75 -11.75 5.91
N LEU A 157 6.35 -11.28 4.73
CA LEU A 157 7.08 -10.25 3.98
C LEU A 157 6.09 -9.14 3.63
N GLY A 158 6.27 -7.98 4.25
CA GLY A 158 5.43 -6.79 4.02
C GLY A 158 6.19 -5.71 3.24
N GLN A 159 5.60 -5.21 2.17
CA GLN A 159 6.14 -4.09 1.40
C GLN A 159 5.23 -2.88 1.55
N SER A 160 5.79 -1.69 1.93
CA SER A 160 5.01 -0.47 2.10
C SER A 160 3.88 -0.68 3.14
N TYR A 161 2.63 -0.36 2.84
CA TYR A 161 1.49 -0.69 3.70
C TYR A 161 1.45 -2.16 4.14
N GLY A 162 2.03 -3.08 3.37
CA GLY A 162 2.22 -4.47 3.81
C GLY A 162 3.08 -4.62 5.06
N GLY A 163 3.99 -3.69 5.31
CA GLY A 163 4.73 -3.59 6.55
C GLY A 163 3.85 -3.11 7.71
N PHE A 164 2.92 -2.17 7.46
CA PHE A 164 1.89 -1.78 8.43
C PHE A 164 1.05 -2.99 8.83
N LEU A 165 0.64 -3.80 7.84
CA LEU A 165 -0.06 -5.07 8.06
C LEU A 165 0.79 -6.05 8.86
N THR A 166 2.10 -6.14 8.60
CA THR A 166 3.03 -6.98 9.36
C THR A 166 3.05 -6.56 10.83
N MET A 167 3.21 -5.27 11.12
CA MET A 167 3.21 -4.76 12.49
C MET A 167 1.85 -4.97 13.18
N ALA A 168 0.74 -4.85 12.44
CA ALA A 168 -0.59 -5.18 12.93
C ALA A 168 -0.71 -6.68 13.26
N TYR A 169 -0.16 -7.54 12.43
CA TYR A 169 -0.19 -8.99 12.66
C TYR A 169 0.61 -9.37 13.91
N VAL A 170 1.83 -8.85 14.06
CA VAL A 170 2.66 -9.03 15.26
C VAL A 170 1.97 -8.50 16.51
N SER A 171 1.21 -7.41 16.39
CA SER A 171 0.45 -6.83 17.48
C SER A 171 -0.78 -7.68 17.88
N LEU A 172 -1.54 -8.15 16.89
CA LEU A 172 -2.84 -8.82 17.14
C LEU A 172 -2.70 -10.33 17.35
N PHE A 173 -1.78 -11.01 16.64
CA PHE A 173 -1.63 -12.47 16.65
C PHE A 173 -0.15 -12.89 16.65
N PRO A 174 0.64 -12.48 17.67
CA PRO A 174 2.09 -12.73 17.69
C PRO A 174 2.44 -14.22 17.63
N ALA A 175 1.66 -15.10 18.25
CA ALA A 175 1.92 -16.55 18.24
C ALA A 175 1.81 -17.19 16.85
N SER A 176 1.24 -16.50 15.88
CA SER A 176 1.03 -16.97 14.51
C SER A 176 2.24 -16.71 13.59
N ILE A 177 3.21 -15.93 14.06
CA ILE A 177 4.35 -15.44 13.28
C ILE A 177 5.64 -16.08 13.79
N ALA A 178 6.45 -16.62 12.87
CA ALA A 178 7.77 -17.15 13.19
C ALA A 178 8.88 -16.12 13.01
N ALA A 179 8.79 -15.30 11.94
CA ALA A 179 9.69 -14.20 11.62
C ALA A 179 8.99 -13.23 10.67
N SER A 180 9.44 -11.99 10.64
CA SER A 180 8.88 -10.96 9.78
C SER A 180 9.95 -10.18 9.03
N PHE A 181 9.69 -9.92 7.74
CA PHE A 181 10.49 -9.06 6.89
C PHE A 181 9.64 -7.87 6.45
N VAL A 182 10.19 -6.67 6.50
CA VAL A 182 9.51 -5.44 6.11
C VAL A 182 10.41 -4.63 5.19
N THR A 183 9.83 -4.07 4.13
CA THR A 183 10.57 -3.21 3.20
C THR A 183 9.84 -1.89 3.02
N GLY A 184 10.43 -0.78 3.49
CA GLY A 184 9.89 0.57 3.39
C GLY A 184 8.49 0.72 3.96
N GLY A 185 8.19 0.11 5.13
CA GLY A 185 6.81 0.02 5.59
C GLY A 185 6.62 -0.12 7.11
N ILE A 186 7.52 0.42 7.93
CA ILE A 186 7.26 0.49 9.37
C ILE A 186 6.36 1.70 9.64
N PRO A 187 5.16 1.51 10.22
CA PRO A 187 4.26 2.61 10.52
C PRO A 187 4.82 3.53 11.60
N HIS A 188 4.42 4.80 11.57
CA HIS A 188 4.60 5.69 12.72
C HIS A 188 3.62 5.28 13.83
N ILE A 189 4.13 4.89 14.99
CA ILE A 189 3.34 4.51 16.17
C ILE A 189 3.83 5.35 17.38
N PRO A 190 2.94 6.05 18.10
CA PRO A 190 1.47 6.08 17.96
C PRO A 190 1.02 6.75 16.66
N MET A 191 -0.16 6.35 16.16
CA MET A 191 -0.66 6.79 14.86
C MET A 191 -1.08 8.27 14.88
N ASN A 192 -0.58 9.04 13.90
CA ASN A 192 -0.93 10.44 13.71
C ASN A 192 -0.76 10.83 12.24
N ALA A 193 -1.86 10.93 11.50
CA ALA A 193 -1.84 11.27 10.08
C ALA A 193 -1.19 12.63 9.80
N ARG A 194 -1.51 13.66 10.60
CA ARG A 194 -0.93 15.00 10.44
C ARG A 194 0.59 14.99 10.57
N GLU A 195 1.12 14.34 11.60
CA GLU A 195 2.55 14.23 11.84
C GLU A 195 3.27 13.53 10.67
N VAL A 196 2.67 12.45 10.12
CA VAL A 196 3.20 11.79 8.94
C VAL A 196 3.32 12.77 7.77
N TYR A 197 2.27 13.54 7.47
CA TYR A 197 2.32 14.51 6.36
C TYR A 197 3.24 15.70 6.63
N GLU A 198 3.39 16.13 7.87
CA GLU A 198 4.40 17.15 8.26
C GLU A 198 5.83 16.68 7.98
N HIS A 199 6.09 15.37 7.99
CA HIS A 199 7.38 14.76 7.61
C HIS A 199 7.49 14.49 6.10
N THR A 200 6.41 14.03 5.43
CA THR A 200 6.48 13.62 4.02
C THR A 200 6.35 14.78 3.04
N VAL A 201 5.58 15.83 3.34
CA VAL A 201 5.44 17.03 2.48
C VAL A 201 6.78 17.74 2.21
N PRO A 202 7.67 17.96 3.19
CA PRO A 202 9.01 18.46 2.93
C PRO A 202 9.84 17.55 1.98
N ARG A 203 9.66 16.23 2.05
CA ARG A 203 10.33 15.27 1.15
C ARG A 203 9.79 15.37 -0.28
N MET A 204 8.48 15.53 -0.46
CA MET A 204 7.87 15.80 -1.78
C MET A 204 8.48 17.06 -2.42
N MET A 205 8.66 18.12 -1.62
CA MET A 205 9.31 19.35 -2.08
C MET A 205 10.78 19.11 -2.45
N ALA A 206 11.51 18.35 -1.66
CA ALA A 206 12.92 18.03 -1.93
C ALA A 206 13.05 17.25 -3.25
N LYS A 207 12.21 16.23 -3.47
CA LYS A 207 12.19 15.44 -4.70
C LYS A 207 11.83 16.28 -5.94
N THR A 208 10.87 17.19 -5.82
CA THR A 208 10.56 18.11 -6.92
C THR A 208 11.75 19.02 -7.26
N LYS A 209 12.44 19.54 -6.24
CA LYS A 209 13.64 20.36 -6.46
C LYS A 209 14.79 19.57 -7.04
N GLU A 210 14.98 18.32 -6.63
CA GLU A 210 15.97 17.40 -7.21
C GLU A 210 15.68 17.16 -8.69
N TYR A 211 14.41 16.88 -9.05
CA TYR A 211 13.96 16.72 -10.42
C TYR A 211 14.27 17.95 -11.29
N TYR A 212 13.91 19.16 -10.86
CA TYR A 212 14.21 20.39 -11.59
C TYR A 212 15.70 20.71 -11.60
N GLY A 213 16.48 20.26 -10.61
CA GLY A 213 17.92 20.36 -10.61
C GLY A 213 18.60 19.51 -11.70
N LEU A 214 18.02 18.33 -12.00
CA LEU A 214 18.47 17.43 -13.06
C LEU A 214 17.97 17.87 -14.45
N TYR A 215 16.75 18.40 -14.54
CA TYR A 215 16.07 18.83 -15.75
C TYR A 215 15.58 20.29 -15.65
N PRO A 216 16.50 21.29 -15.69
CA PRO A 216 16.12 22.69 -15.43
C PRO A 216 15.09 23.28 -16.40
N ASP A 217 15.10 22.84 -17.66
CA ASP A 217 14.14 23.32 -18.67
C ASP A 217 12.72 22.82 -18.41
N ASP A 218 12.56 21.67 -17.71
CA ASP A 218 11.26 21.11 -17.38
C ASP A 218 10.47 21.99 -16.41
N GLU A 219 11.15 22.75 -15.55
CA GLU A 219 10.50 23.71 -14.66
C GLU A 219 9.62 24.70 -15.44
N ALA A 220 10.17 25.24 -16.55
CA ALA A 220 9.43 26.17 -17.39
C ALA A 220 8.30 25.47 -18.17
N VAL A 221 8.51 24.22 -18.62
CA VAL A 221 7.49 23.45 -19.34
C VAL A 221 6.34 23.09 -18.41
N VAL A 222 6.61 22.59 -17.21
CA VAL A 222 5.60 22.28 -16.21
C VAL A 222 4.82 23.54 -15.80
N GLY A 223 5.52 24.68 -15.65
CA GLY A 223 4.86 25.97 -15.42
C GLY A 223 3.91 26.35 -16.53
N ARG A 224 4.32 26.20 -17.80
CA ARG A 224 3.47 26.47 -18.97
C ARG A 224 2.27 25.53 -19.05
N ILE A 225 2.42 24.25 -18.70
CA ILE A 225 1.30 23.30 -18.63
C ILE A 225 0.29 23.77 -17.57
N ALA A 226 0.76 24.14 -16.38
CA ALA A 226 -0.10 24.63 -15.31
C ALA A 226 -0.85 25.90 -15.69
N ASP A 227 -0.18 26.84 -16.35
CA ASP A 227 -0.81 28.08 -16.84
C ASP A 227 -1.90 27.78 -17.89
N PHE A 228 -1.63 26.85 -18.80
CA PHE A 228 -2.61 26.41 -19.80
C PHE A 228 -3.84 25.74 -19.13
N LEU A 229 -3.64 24.82 -18.19
CA LEU A 229 -4.70 24.14 -17.45
C LEU A 229 -5.50 25.11 -16.58
N SER A 230 -4.91 26.22 -16.13
CA SER A 230 -5.60 27.25 -15.33
C SER A 230 -6.46 28.18 -16.19
N SER A 231 -6.08 28.40 -17.46
CA SER A 231 -6.77 29.33 -18.37
C SER A 231 -7.79 28.66 -19.28
N GLU A 232 -7.60 27.39 -19.60
CA GLU A 232 -8.40 26.63 -20.55
C GLU A 232 -9.14 25.47 -19.90
N LYS A 233 -10.35 25.19 -20.35
CA LYS A 233 -11.09 24.00 -19.94
C LYS A 233 -10.61 22.81 -20.76
N VAL A 234 -9.72 22.00 -20.17
CA VAL A 234 -9.17 20.79 -20.76
C VAL A 234 -9.82 19.56 -20.17
N LEU A 235 -10.12 18.56 -20.99
CA LEU A 235 -10.67 17.29 -20.57
C LEU A 235 -9.67 16.16 -20.87
N LEU A 236 -9.58 15.21 -19.95
CA LEU A 236 -8.90 13.94 -20.14
C LEU A 236 -9.69 13.02 -21.10
N PRO A 237 -9.09 11.97 -21.64
CA PRO A 237 -9.75 11.06 -22.60
C PRO A 237 -11.07 10.43 -22.12
N ASN A 238 -11.26 10.29 -20.81
CA ASN A 238 -12.50 9.78 -20.21
C ASN A 238 -13.57 10.86 -19.93
N GLY A 239 -13.26 12.13 -20.22
CA GLY A 239 -14.13 13.28 -19.97
C GLY A 239 -14.00 13.92 -18.58
N ASP A 240 -13.12 13.41 -17.73
CA ASP A 240 -12.79 14.06 -16.47
C ASP A 240 -11.94 15.33 -16.71
N PRO A 241 -11.94 16.32 -15.79
CA PRO A 241 -11.13 17.51 -15.94
C PRO A 241 -9.63 17.18 -15.85
N ALA A 242 -8.83 17.80 -16.72
CA ALA A 242 -7.40 17.91 -16.55
C ALA A 242 -7.11 19.19 -15.76
N SER A 243 -6.81 19.05 -14.47
CA SER A 243 -6.56 20.18 -13.56
C SER A 243 -5.09 20.35 -13.24
N VAL A 244 -4.71 21.51 -12.70
CA VAL A 244 -3.36 21.73 -12.16
C VAL A 244 -3.07 20.77 -11.02
N ARG A 245 -4.10 20.45 -10.22
CA ARG A 245 -3.96 19.45 -9.14
C ARG A 245 -3.58 18.07 -9.69
N ARG A 246 -4.21 17.62 -10.78
CA ARG A 246 -3.82 16.38 -11.44
C ARG A 246 -2.38 16.43 -12.01
N LEU A 247 -1.97 17.57 -12.56
CA LEU A 247 -0.58 17.76 -12.98
C LEU A 247 0.39 17.60 -11.79
N GLN A 248 0.07 18.20 -10.64
CA GLN A 248 0.88 18.03 -9.43
C GLN A 248 0.98 16.57 -8.97
N MET A 249 -0.07 15.77 -9.15
CA MET A 249 -0.08 14.35 -8.77
C MET A 249 0.91 13.49 -9.58
N LEU A 250 1.45 13.96 -10.70
CA LEU A 250 2.52 13.25 -11.42
C LEU A 250 3.79 13.08 -10.57
N GLY A 251 3.96 13.88 -9.52
CA GLY A 251 5.00 13.65 -8.52
C GLY A 251 4.79 12.41 -7.64
N GLY A 252 3.64 11.75 -7.77
CA GLY A 252 3.31 10.53 -7.02
C GLY A 252 4.33 9.41 -7.17
N ASP A 253 5.04 9.35 -8.29
CA ASP A 253 6.05 8.34 -8.58
C ASP A 253 7.48 8.73 -8.16
N PHE A 254 7.72 9.96 -7.66
CA PHE A 254 9.07 10.45 -7.37
C PHE A 254 9.81 9.72 -6.25
N GLY A 255 9.14 8.89 -5.51
CA GLY A 255 9.75 7.97 -4.55
C GLY A 255 10.11 6.60 -5.13
N MET A 256 10.08 6.41 -6.47
CA MET A 256 10.43 5.16 -7.16
C MET A 256 11.34 5.45 -8.35
N LYS A 257 12.17 4.48 -8.74
CA LYS A 257 13.11 4.62 -9.89
C LYS A 257 12.65 3.76 -11.08
N PRO A 258 12.83 4.18 -12.33
CA PRO A 258 13.18 5.52 -12.79
C PRO A 258 11.92 6.39 -12.89
N SER A 259 11.85 7.49 -12.18
CA SER A 259 10.67 8.37 -12.18
C SER A 259 10.95 9.75 -12.75
N PHE A 260 12.10 10.31 -12.43
CA PHE A 260 12.50 11.63 -12.95
C PHE A 260 12.66 11.59 -14.48
N GLU A 261 13.30 10.54 -15.00
CA GLU A 261 13.44 10.31 -16.42
C GLU A 261 12.07 10.14 -17.10
N ARG A 262 11.16 9.41 -16.48
CA ARG A 262 9.80 9.23 -17.02
C ARG A 262 9.04 10.56 -17.07
N MET A 263 9.11 11.33 -16.00
CA MET A 263 8.48 12.66 -15.95
C MET A 263 9.09 13.58 -17.02
N HIS A 264 10.42 13.61 -17.18
CA HIS A 264 11.10 14.37 -18.22
C HIS A 264 10.55 14.02 -19.62
N TRP A 265 10.50 12.75 -19.97
CA TRP A 265 9.97 12.33 -21.28
C TRP A 265 8.47 12.60 -21.44
N THR A 266 7.71 12.60 -20.35
CA THR A 266 6.29 12.97 -20.36
C THR A 266 6.11 14.45 -20.70
N VAL A 267 6.90 15.34 -20.10
CA VAL A 267 6.78 16.78 -20.33
C VAL A 267 7.45 17.23 -21.63
N ASP A 268 8.47 16.52 -22.13
CA ASP A 268 9.14 16.79 -23.41
C ASP A 268 8.15 16.84 -24.59
N THR A 269 7.13 15.98 -24.55
CA THR A 269 6.10 15.88 -25.59
C THR A 269 4.75 16.49 -25.19
N ALA A 270 4.73 17.32 -24.13
CA ALA A 270 3.47 17.83 -23.57
C ALA A 270 2.70 18.74 -24.55
N PHE A 271 3.38 19.47 -25.41
CA PHE A 271 2.73 20.39 -26.34
C PHE A 271 2.85 19.95 -27.80
N ASN A 272 1.75 20.17 -28.53
CA ASN A 272 1.73 20.16 -29.99
C ASN A 272 1.34 21.58 -30.47
N GLY A 273 2.34 22.41 -30.77
CA GLY A 273 2.15 23.84 -31.02
C GLY A 273 1.68 24.60 -29.77
N GLU A 274 0.47 25.14 -29.79
CA GLU A 274 -0.10 25.92 -28.70
C GLU A 274 -0.99 25.09 -27.74
N TYR A 275 -1.29 23.83 -28.07
CA TYR A 275 -2.21 22.98 -27.34
C TYR A 275 -1.47 21.83 -26.65
N LEU A 276 -2.03 21.33 -25.56
CA LEU A 276 -1.55 20.08 -24.96
C LEU A 276 -1.79 18.91 -25.91
N SER A 277 -0.79 18.04 -26.06
CA SER A 277 -0.87 16.90 -26.96
C SER A 277 -1.80 15.81 -26.39
N ASP A 278 -2.48 15.07 -27.27
CA ASP A 278 -3.29 13.92 -26.87
C ASP A 278 -2.46 12.86 -26.13
N GLY A 279 -1.17 12.71 -26.50
CA GLY A 279 -0.24 11.82 -25.84
C GLY A 279 -0.01 12.20 -24.38
N PHE A 280 0.22 13.48 -24.10
CA PHE A 280 0.36 13.99 -22.74
C PHE A 280 -0.93 13.82 -21.93
N LEU A 281 -2.09 14.14 -22.52
CA LEU A 281 -3.39 13.98 -21.83
C LEU A 281 -3.70 12.52 -21.51
N MET A 282 -3.29 11.58 -22.37
CA MET A 282 -3.40 10.15 -22.10
C MET A 282 -2.46 9.71 -20.95
N GLU A 283 -1.22 10.22 -20.94
CA GLU A 283 -0.27 9.93 -19.85
C GLU A 283 -0.74 10.52 -18.52
N LEU A 284 -1.21 11.78 -18.52
CA LEU A 284 -1.82 12.41 -17.34
C LEU A 284 -3.01 11.61 -16.83
N PHE A 285 -3.87 11.13 -17.71
CA PHE A 285 -4.98 10.25 -17.35
C PHE A 285 -4.49 8.95 -16.74
N SER A 286 -3.61 8.22 -17.42
CA SER A 286 -3.16 6.89 -16.97
C SER A 286 -2.40 6.93 -15.64
N SER A 287 -1.68 8.01 -15.38
CA SER A 287 -0.91 8.21 -14.14
C SER A 287 -1.73 8.73 -12.96
N THR A 288 -2.91 9.31 -13.21
CA THR A 288 -3.71 9.94 -12.15
C THR A 288 -5.13 9.38 -11.98
N THR A 289 -5.53 8.43 -12.82
CA THR A 289 -6.83 7.75 -12.64
C THR A 289 -6.76 6.66 -11.58
N SER A 290 -7.85 6.50 -10.85
CA SER A 290 -7.99 5.46 -9.82
C SER A 290 -8.74 4.21 -10.31
N TYR A 291 -9.10 4.14 -11.59
CA TYR A 291 -9.74 2.95 -12.13
C TYR A 291 -8.87 1.70 -11.93
N GLY A 292 -9.38 0.75 -11.17
CA GLY A 292 -8.68 -0.49 -10.87
C GLY A 292 -7.96 -0.52 -9.53
N SER A 293 -7.85 0.64 -8.86
CA SER A 293 -7.21 0.82 -7.55
C SER A 293 -7.95 1.82 -6.67
N GLU A 294 -9.28 1.87 -6.77
CA GLU A 294 -10.12 2.86 -6.09
C GLU A 294 -9.88 2.90 -4.58
N LEU A 295 -9.70 1.72 -3.94
CA LEU A 295 -9.45 1.63 -2.51
C LEU A 295 -8.12 2.25 -2.07
N TYR A 296 -7.17 2.48 -3.00
CA TYR A 296 -5.92 3.13 -2.67
C TYR A 296 -6.17 4.51 -2.04
N TRP A 297 -6.83 5.40 -2.76
CA TRP A 297 -7.13 6.74 -2.25
C TRP A 297 -8.23 6.75 -1.18
N VAL A 298 -9.21 5.84 -1.30
CA VAL A 298 -10.31 5.72 -0.32
C VAL A 298 -9.80 5.36 1.07
N LEU A 299 -8.74 4.57 1.18
CA LEU A 299 -8.22 4.10 2.47
C LEU A 299 -6.95 4.85 2.92
N GLN A 300 -6.35 5.69 2.07
CA GLN A 300 -5.00 6.23 2.24
C GLN A 300 -4.76 6.95 3.58
N GLU A 301 -5.67 7.77 4.06
CA GLU A 301 -5.49 8.44 5.35
C GLU A 301 -5.88 7.56 6.54
N PHE A 302 -6.74 6.58 6.34
CA PHE A 302 -7.25 5.73 7.42
C PHE A 302 -6.30 4.60 7.80
N ILE A 303 -5.21 4.39 7.04
CA ILE A 303 -4.12 3.51 7.49
C ILE A 303 -3.40 4.07 8.73
N TYR A 304 -3.59 5.36 9.03
CA TYR A 304 -3.07 6.03 10.22
C TYR A 304 -4.09 6.10 11.36
N ALA A 305 -5.16 5.31 11.31
CA ALA A 305 -6.17 5.24 12.36
C ALA A 305 -5.96 4.01 13.27
N ASN A 306 -6.10 4.19 14.59
CA ASN A 306 -6.00 3.12 15.58
C ASN A 306 -6.83 3.45 16.81
N LYS A 307 -7.84 2.63 17.14
CA LYS A 307 -8.73 2.84 18.29
C LYS A 307 -9.48 4.17 18.21
N GLU A 308 -9.39 4.97 19.25
CA GLU A 308 -9.97 6.32 19.33
C GLU A 308 -8.90 7.36 18.99
N ILE A 309 -9.18 8.18 18.00
CA ILE A 309 -8.29 9.27 17.55
C ILE A 309 -9.10 10.54 17.31
N GLU A 310 -8.43 11.68 17.30
CA GLU A 310 -9.03 12.90 16.77
C GLU A 310 -9.38 12.72 15.28
N PRO A 311 -10.42 13.40 14.78
CA PRO A 311 -10.77 13.34 13.36
C PRO A 311 -9.57 13.66 12.46
N ILE A 312 -9.37 12.85 11.43
CA ILE A 312 -8.25 13.04 10.48
C ILE A 312 -8.44 14.31 9.64
N ASN A 313 -9.69 14.63 9.26
CA ASN A 313 -10.09 15.89 8.60
C ASN A 313 -9.23 16.27 7.39
N TRP A 314 -8.90 15.31 6.50
CA TRP A 314 -8.08 15.55 5.32
C TRP A 314 -6.68 16.10 5.68
N ALA A 315 -5.97 15.43 6.58
CA ALA A 315 -4.70 15.88 7.13
C ALA A 315 -3.66 16.21 6.06
N ALA A 316 -3.57 15.39 4.99
CA ALA A 316 -2.68 15.66 3.85
C ALA A 316 -2.99 17.01 3.18
N ASN A 317 -4.27 17.24 2.88
CA ASN A 317 -4.73 18.48 2.26
C ASN A 317 -4.43 19.71 3.15
N ASP A 318 -4.64 19.61 4.45
CA ASP A 318 -4.37 20.69 5.39
C ASP A 318 -2.87 21.06 5.44
N VAL A 319 -1.99 20.06 5.50
CA VAL A 319 -0.54 20.28 5.50
C VAL A 319 -0.08 20.87 4.17
N LEU A 320 -0.55 20.35 3.04
CA LEU A 320 -0.24 20.91 1.71
C LEU A 320 -0.72 22.35 1.57
N ARG A 321 -1.95 22.66 1.96
CA ARG A 321 -2.51 24.04 1.90
C ARG A 321 -1.79 25.02 2.81
N SER A 322 -1.23 24.56 3.93
CA SER A 322 -0.41 25.39 4.82
C SER A 322 0.98 25.66 4.23
N THR A 323 1.41 24.90 3.23
CA THR A 323 2.71 25.00 2.59
C THR A 323 2.57 25.72 1.24
N LYS A 324 2.75 27.04 1.24
CA LYS A 324 2.49 27.93 0.07
C LYS A 324 3.11 27.47 -1.24
N GLN A 325 4.23 26.78 -1.19
CA GLN A 325 4.93 26.29 -2.38
C GLN A 325 4.09 25.29 -3.19
N PHE A 326 3.14 24.60 -2.55
CA PHE A 326 2.22 23.67 -3.23
C PHE A 326 0.93 24.31 -3.74
N ASP A 327 0.76 25.65 -3.58
CA ASP A 327 -0.33 26.36 -4.22
C ASP A 327 -0.26 26.20 -5.74
N GLU A 328 -1.40 25.94 -6.40
CA GLU A 328 -1.48 25.71 -7.83
C GLU A 328 -1.00 26.89 -8.68
N SER A 329 -1.04 28.10 -8.12
CA SER A 329 -0.54 29.33 -8.73
C SER A 329 0.96 29.58 -8.47
N SER A 330 1.59 28.84 -7.56
CA SER A 330 3.01 28.99 -7.23
C SER A 330 3.92 28.56 -8.38
N ARG A 331 5.04 29.24 -8.55
CA ARG A 331 6.10 28.87 -9.49
C ARG A 331 7.45 28.90 -8.76
N PRO A 332 8.32 27.89 -8.98
CA PRO A 332 8.04 26.66 -9.73
C PRO A 332 6.89 25.87 -9.12
N LEU A 333 6.13 25.14 -9.95
CA LEU A 333 5.05 24.28 -9.49
C LEU A 333 5.65 23.10 -8.75
N MET A 334 5.35 22.94 -7.46
CA MET A 334 5.75 21.75 -6.70
C MET A 334 4.82 20.59 -7.02
N LEU A 335 5.42 19.40 -7.21
CA LEU A 335 4.69 18.17 -7.48
C LEU A 335 4.38 17.44 -6.17
N ILE A 336 3.23 16.76 -6.11
CA ILE A 336 2.68 16.16 -4.90
C ILE A 336 2.93 14.65 -4.95
N GLY A 337 3.36 14.09 -3.83
CA GLY A 337 3.47 12.66 -3.64
C GLY A 337 2.16 12.02 -3.19
N GLU A 338 2.25 11.10 -2.27
CA GLU A 338 1.12 10.32 -1.74
C GLU A 338 0.29 11.17 -0.77
N ALA A 339 -0.81 11.75 -1.27
CA ALA A 339 -1.73 12.59 -0.49
C ALA A 339 -3.16 12.44 -0.99
N ALA A 340 -4.06 12.03 -0.12
CA ALA A 340 -5.50 12.01 -0.43
C ALA A 340 -6.06 13.44 -0.34
N LEU A 341 -6.66 13.91 -1.44
CA LEU A 341 -7.17 15.27 -1.54
C LEU A 341 -8.66 15.26 -1.88
N PRO A 342 -9.49 16.14 -1.30
CA PRO A 342 -10.91 16.22 -1.60
C PRO A 342 -11.21 16.37 -3.10
N GLU A 343 -10.40 17.19 -3.80
CA GLU A 343 -10.53 17.47 -5.22
C GLU A 343 -10.42 16.21 -6.09
N ILE A 344 -9.57 15.26 -5.72
CA ILE A 344 -9.41 13.98 -6.46
C ILE A 344 -10.74 13.21 -6.48
N PHE A 345 -11.47 13.20 -5.37
CA PHE A 345 -12.76 12.53 -5.27
C PHE A 345 -13.89 13.24 -6.05
N ASP A 346 -13.73 14.52 -6.32
CA ASP A 346 -14.69 15.28 -7.14
C ASP A 346 -14.36 15.18 -8.64
N GLU A 347 -13.08 15.12 -8.99
CA GLU A 347 -12.59 15.16 -10.37
C GLU A 347 -12.47 13.77 -11.02
N ASP A 348 -12.06 12.72 -10.27
CA ASP A 348 -11.89 11.36 -10.82
C ASP A 348 -13.22 10.59 -10.80
N SER A 349 -13.72 10.24 -12.00
CA SER A 349 -14.94 9.43 -12.16
C SER A 349 -14.89 8.09 -11.43
N ALA A 350 -13.68 7.53 -11.21
CA ALA A 350 -13.50 6.30 -10.45
C ALA A 350 -13.76 6.50 -8.94
N LEU A 351 -13.56 7.70 -8.41
CA LEU A 351 -13.68 8.00 -6.98
C LEU A 351 -14.95 8.73 -6.59
N ARG A 352 -15.62 9.38 -7.54
CA ARG A 352 -16.78 10.26 -7.26
C ARG A 352 -17.89 9.60 -6.45
N ALA A 353 -18.12 8.29 -6.64
CA ALA A 353 -19.13 7.56 -5.87
C ALA A 353 -18.78 7.41 -4.38
N PHE A 354 -17.51 7.52 -4.02
CA PHE A 354 -17.04 7.41 -2.65
C PHE A 354 -17.06 8.74 -1.90
N ARG A 355 -17.10 9.87 -2.63
CA ARG A 355 -16.94 11.22 -2.07
C ARG A 355 -17.80 11.49 -0.82
N PRO A 356 -19.13 11.16 -0.80
CA PRO A 356 -19.97 11.40 0.38
C PRO A 356 -19.52 10.60 1.61
N ALA A 357 -19.05 9.35 1.42
CA ALA A 357 -18.57 8.51 2.51
C ALA A 357 -17.21 8.97 3.04
N MET A 358 -16.38 9.61 2.21
CA MET A 358 -15.11 10.16 2.65
C MET A 358 -15.27 11.25 3.70
N ASP A 359 -16.26 12.13 3.57
CA ASP A 359 -16.51 13.18 4.57
C ASP A 359 -16.92 12.61 5.92
N GLU A 360 -17.72 11.52 5.90
CA GLU A 360 -18.07 10.77 7.11
C GLU A 360 -16.83 10.11 7.76
N LEU A 361 -16.00 9.44 6.96
CA LEU A 361 -14.79 8.79 7.45
C LEU A 361 -13.78 9.79 8.00
N MET A 362 -13.59 10.93 7.33
CA MET A 362 -12.65 11.98 7.76
C MET A 362 -13.04 12.62 9.10
N SER A 363 -14.32 12.64 9.43
CA SER A 363 -14.85 13.14 10.70
C SER A 363 -14.94 12.09 11.79
N ASP A 364 -14.66 10.82 11.48
CA ASP A 364 -14.84 9.72 12.43
C ASP A 364 -13.68 9.63 13.43
N THR A 365 -14.03 9.23 14.67
CA THR A 365 -13.08 9.11 15.79
C THR A 365 -12.89 7.68 16.26
N GLN A 366 -13.73 6.74 15.79
CA GLN A 366 -13.76 5.35 16.29
C GLN A 366 -13.31 4.37 15.21
N TRP A 367 -12.23 3.65 15.49
CA TRP A 367 -11.59 2.72 14.56
C TRP A 367 -11.29 1.37 15.22
N GLY A 368 -10.97 0.39 14.41
CA GLY A 368 -10.49 -0.89 14.88
C GLY A 368 -9.16 -0.79 15.64
N THR A 369 -8.90 -1.72 16.55
CA THR A 369 -7.57 -1.85 17.14
C THR A 369 -6.65 -2.53 16.14
N VAL A 370 -5.55 -1.84 15.79
CA VAL A 370 -4.54 -2.30 14.85
C VAL A 370 -3.21 -2.53 15.57
N TYR A 371 -2.79 -1.59 16.42
CA TYR A 371 -1.52 -1.65 17.13
C TYR A 371 -1.73 -1.64 18.64
N ASP A 372 -1.03 -2.57 19.30
CA ASP A 372 -0.87 -2.64 20.77
C ASP A 372 0.61 -2.36 21.07
N GLU A 373 0.89 -1.15 21.56
CA GLU A 373 2.24 -0.67 21.83
C GLU A 373 2.95 -1.52 22.89
N ASP A 374 2.22 -1.97 23.92
CA ASP A 374 2.78 -2.84 24.96
C ASP A 374 3.16 -4.21 24.37
N GLN A 375 2.35 -4.77 23.46
CA GLN A 375 2.68 -6.01 22.78
C GLN A 375 3.90 -5.82 21.87
N LEU A 376 3.97 -4.73 21.13
CA LEU A 376 5.12 -4.42 20.26
C LEU A 376 6.40 -4.20 21.06
N ALA A 377 6.33 -3.53 22.21
CA ALA A 377 7.49 -3.29 23.07
C ALA A 377 8.09 -4.60 23.66
N ARG A 378 7.23 -5.58 23.96
CA ARG A 378 7.69 -6.90 24.47
C ARG A 378 7.83 -7.98 23.38
N ASN A 379 7.75 -7.58 22.10
CA ASN A 379 7.85 -8.50 20.98
C ASN A 379 9.14 -9.30 21.01
N ASP A 380 9.04 -10.63 20.88
CA ASP A 380 10.17 -11.57 20.76
C ASP A 380 10.33 -12.16 19.36
N ILE A 381 9.38 -11.89 18.46
CA ILE A 381 9.43 -12.33 17.06
C ILE A 381 10.49 -11.49 16.32
N PRO A 382 11.45 -12.10 15.64
CA PRO A 382 12.43 -11.35 14.89
C PRO A 382 11.79 -10.58 13.72
N ILE A 383 11.99 -9.27 13.69
CA ILE A 383 11.56 -8.37 12.63
C ILE A 383 12.81 -7.79 11.95
N HIS A 384 12.97 -8.04 10.66
CA HIS A 384 14.03 -7.48 9.83
C HIS A 384 13.45 -6.47 8.87
N ALA A 385 13.86 -5.20 8.99
CA ALA A 385 13.29 -4.09 8.23
C ALA A 385 14.35 -3.38 7.37
N ALA A 386 14.09 -3.29 6.06
CA ALA A 386 14.79 -2.34 5.21
C ALA A 386 14.11 -0.97 5.30
N VAL A 387 14.85 0.03 5.75
CA VAL A 387 14.42 1.42 5.87
C VAL A 387 15.16 2.23 4.80
N TYR A 388 14.41 2.80 3.87
CA TYR A 388 15.00 3.60 2.79
C TYR A 388 15.16 5.04 3.26
N PHE A 389 16.41 5.54 3.21
CA PHE A 389 16.77 6.83 3.83
C PHE A 389 16.03 8.01 3.20
N ASP A 390 15.89 8.02 1.87
CA ASP A 390 15.28 9.10 1.10
C ASP A 390 13.80 8.83 0.73
N ASP A 391 13.16 7.87 1.42
CA ASP A 391 11.76 7.50 1.18
C ASP A 391 10.82 8.71 1.38
N MET A 392 10.07 9.08 0.34
CA MET A 392 9.14 10.19 0.42
C MET A 392 7.70 9.79 0.81
N TYR A 393 7.42 8.48 0.92
CA TYR A 393 6.10 7.97 1.29
C TYR A 393 6.06 7.55 2.77
N VAL A 394 7.06 6.79 3.21
CA VAL A 394 7.16 6.34 4.61
C VAL A 394 8.46 6.90 5.20
N ASP A 395 8.35 7.98 5.96
CA ASP A 395 9.50 8.72 6.47
C ASP A 395 10.45 7.83 7.28
N SER A 396 11.74 7.82 6.91
CA SER A 396 12.75 6.98 7.55
C SER A 396 12.97 7.31 9.03
N GLY A 397 12.81 8.56 9.42
CA GLY A 397 12.94 9.00 10.83
C GLY A 397 11.80 8.41 11.67
N LEU A 398 10.56 8.51 11.21
CA LEU A 398 9.39 7.93 11.88
C LEU A 398 9.46 6.40 11.94
N GLN A 399 9.97 5.74 10.89
CA GLN A 399 10.20 4.28 10.90
C GLN A 399 11.20 3.88 11.99
N LEU A 400 12.34 4.56 12.07
CA LEU A 400 13.39 4.28 13.04
C LEU A 400 12.95 4.60 14.47
N ASP A 401 12.19 5.68 14.68
CA ASP A 401 11.58 5.99 15.97
C ASP A 401 10.69 4.85 16.45
N THR A 402 9.79 4.35 15.61
CA THR A 402 8.95 3.19 15.93
C THR A 402 9.78 1.96 16.24
N LEU A 403 10.73 1.59 15.37
CA LEU A 403 11.59 0.41 15.58
C LEU A 403 12.39 0.48 16.87
N SER A 404 12.79 1.68 17.33
CA SER A 404 13.49 1.85 18.59
C SER A 404 12.70 1.40 19.82
N ARG A 405 11.37 1.29 19.70
CA ARG A 405 10.43 0.90 20.76
C ARG A 405 9.85 -0.49 20.56
N VAL A 406 10.17 -1.17 19.45
CA VAL A 406 9.70 -2.53 19.13
C VAL A 406 10.76 -3.55 19.51
N GLY A 407 10.38 -4.53 20.33
CA GLY A 407 11.27 -5.62 20.74
C GLY A 407 11.71 -6.47 19.55
N ASN A 408 12.94 -7.03 19.62
CA ASN A 408 13.54 -7.92 18.62
C ASN A 408 13.43 -7.43 17.19
N SER A 409 13.64 -6.14 16.97
CA SER A 409 13.62 -5.50 15.66
C SER A 409 15.03 -5.12 15.19
N HIS A 410 15.29 -5.28 13.88
CA HIS A 410 16.58 -5.07 13.26
C HIS A 410 16.39 -4.24 11.99
N ALA A 411 16.95 -3.02 11.97
CA ALA A 411 16.86 -2.10 10.85
C ALA A 411 18.12 -2.15 9.98
N TRP A 412 17.94 -2.36 8.69
CA TRP A 412 18.93 -2.04 7.67
C TRP A 412 18.57 -0.74 6.99
N VAL A 413 19.31 0.33 7.28
CA VAL A 413 19.11 1.64 6.66
C VAL A 413 19.97 1.73 5.41
N THR A 414 19.35 2.06 4.28
CA THR A 414 20.06 2.16 2.99
C THR A 414 19.53 3.32 2.15
N ASN A 415 20.41 3.95 1.38
CA ASN A 415 20.09 4.96 0.37
C ASN A 415 20.34 4.47 -1.08
N GLU A 416 20.60 3.17 -1.26
CA GLU A 416 20.75 2.59 -2.60
C GLU A 416 19.42 2.54 -3.37
N PHE A 417 18.31 2.46 -2.64
CA PHE A 417 16.97 2.32 -3.16
C PHE A 417 16.11 3.50 -2.72
N GLU A 418 15.07 3.75 -3.50
CA GLU A 418 13.90 4.50 -3.09
C GLU A 418 12.86 3.53 -2.49
N HIS A 419 11.59 3.90 -2.45
CA HIS A 419 10.52 3.06 -1.89
C HIS A 419 10.32 1.70 -2.61
N ASP A 420 10.85 1.55 -3.80
CA ASP A 420 10.72 0.37 -4.68
C ASP A 420 11.82 -0.69 -4.50
N GLY A 421 12.68 -0.57 -3.50
CA GLY A 421 13.83 -1.46 -3.32
C GLY A 421 13.50 -2.95 -3.38
N ALA A 422 12.36 -3.38 -2.82
CA ALA A 422 11.92 -4.76 -2.90
C ALA A 422 11.67 -5.26 -4.34
N ARG A 423 11.31 -4.34 -5.24
CA ARG A 423 11.02 -4.64 -6.66
C ARG A 423 12.25 -4.53 -7.55
N MET A 424 13.25 -3.73 -7.15
CA MET A 424 14.39 -3.37 -7.98
C MET A 424 15.68 -4.07 -7.59
N GLY A 425 15.80 -4.58 -6.37
CA GLY A 425 17.05 -5.11 -5.86
C GLY A 425 16.93 -6.39 -5.04
N ALA A 426 18.06 -6.84 -4.51
CA ALA A 426 18.19 -8.04 -3.66
C ALA A 426 17.85 -7.74 -2.18
N VAL A 427 16.87 -6.88 -1.93
CA VAL A 427 16.53 -6.42 -0.57
C VAL A 427 16.05 -7.59 0.30
N PHE A 428 15.19 -8.46 -0.20
CA PHE A 428 14.73 -9.62 0.56
C PHE A 428 15.87 -10.63 0.79
N GLU A 429 16.73 -10.85 -0.19
CA GLU A 429 17.93 -11.70 -0.05
C GLU A 429 18.85 -11.18 1.08
N HIS A 430 19.07 -9.86 1.15
CA HIS A 430 19.84 -9.22 2.22
C HIS A 430 19.22 -9.48 3.60
N LEU A 431 17.92 -9.16 3.76
CA LEU A 431 17.22 -9.34 5.03
C LEU A 431 17.15 -10.81 5.46
N TYR A 432 16.95 -11.72 4.49
CA TYR A 432 16.95 -13.17 4.73
C TYR A 432 18.30 -13.67 5.19
N ALA A 433 19.39 -13.25 4.53
CA ALA A 433 20.76 -13.60 4.92
C ALA A 433 21.12 -13.08 6.32
N GLU A 434 20.69 -11.85 6.66
CA GLU A 434 20.86 -11.30 8.00
C GLU A 434 20.10 -12.12 9.05
N ALA A 435 18.84 -12.49 8.79
CA ALA A 435 18.05 -13.31 9.69
C ALA A 435 18.69 -14.69 9.92
N LEU A 436 19.23 -15.32 8.87
CA LEU A 436 19.98 -16.57 8.98
C LEU A 436 21.23 -16.41 9.84
N SER A 437 22.02 -15.35 9.59
CA SER A 437 23.27 -15.12 10.32
C SER A 437 23.07 -14.90 11.82
N ARG A 438 21.87 -14.44 12.21
CA ARG A 438 21.46 -14.25 13.61
C ARG A 438 20.80 -15.48 14.24
N GLY A 439 20.57 -16.57 13.48
CA GLY A 439 19.86 -17.75 13.95
C GLY A 439 18.34 -17.57 14.09
N HIS A 440 17.77 -16.52 13.52
CA HIS A 440 16.35 -16.17 13.70
C HIS A 440 15.39 -17.09 12.93
N LEU A 441 15.90 -17.89 11.99
CA LEU A 441 15.09 -18.80 11.16
C LEU A 441 15.32 -20.28 11.50
N GLU A 442 16.21 -20.61 12.44
CA GLU A 442 16.58 -22.00 12.75
C GLU A 442 15.37 -22.87 13.09
N LYS A 443 14.44 -22.34 13.89
CA LYS A 443 13.22 -23.07 14.31
C LYS A 443 12.32 -23.49 13.16
N LEU A 444 12.36 -22.79 12.01
CA LEU A 444 11.57 -23.11 10.83
C LEU A 444 12.04 -24.37 10.11
N PHE A 445 13.32 -24.69 10.22
CA PHE A 445 13.98 -25.78 9.50
C PHE A 445 14.37 -26.95 10.40
N LEU A 446 14.25 -26.79 11.72
CA LEU A 446 14.40 -27.88 12.70
C LEU A 446 13.05 -28.62 12.79
N LYS A 447 12.91 -29.72 12.03
CA LYS A 447 11.79 -30.67 12.18
C LYS A 447 12.24 -31.89 12.95
#